data_3885e6e6fc41bcbed7d97f1f621e84dd
#
_entry.id   3885e6e6fc41bcbed7d97f1f621e84dd
#
_cell.length_a   1.000
_cell.length_b   1.000
_cell.length_c   1.000
_cell.angle_alpha   90.00
_cell.angle_beta   90.00
_cell.angle_gamma   90.00
#
_symmetry.space_group_name_H-M   'P 1'
#
loop_
_entity.id
_entity.type
_entity.pdbx_description
1 polymer ?
#
loop_
_entity_poly.entity_id
_entity_poly.type
_entity_poly.pdbx_seq_one_letter_code
_entity_poly.pdbx_strand_id
1 'polypeptide(L)'
;MSEPQAQPTEVCREVEVQASPEEVFEALVTEEGRERWLDEPEREIHIESADPPERLAWWWSSEEHPATRVEFRIVAAPRGTRVVVTESVPSFPLPALAASFQLVAA
;
A
#
# COMPACT_ATOMS: atom_id res chain seq x y z
N MET A 1 -5.82 17.44 26.15
CA MET A 1 -5.86 16.91 25.90
C MET A 1 -5.63 16.22 25.13
N SER A 2 -5.33 15.90 25.03
CA SER A 2 -4.95 15.31 24.30
C SER A 2 -5.55 14.49 23.73
N GLU A 3 -5.59 14.30 22.99
CA GLU A 3 -6.09 13.61 22.42
C GLU A 3 -5.79 12.51 22.25
N PRO A 4 -6.23 12.04 22.23
CA PRO A 4 -5.97 10.82 22.21
C PRO A 4 -5.72 10.29 20.99
N GLN A 5 -5.66 10.44 20.37
CA GLN A 5 -5.33 9.87 19.47
C GLN A 5 -4.41 9.33 19.32
N ALA A 6 -4.12 9.46 19.71
CA ALA A 6 -3.05 8.88 19.76
C ALA A 6 -2.57 7.94 18.79
N GLN A 7 -3.22 6.98 18.42
CA GLN A 7 -2.75 5.98 17.50
C GLN A 7 -2.82 6.49 16.10
N PRO A 8 -1.69 6.63 15.42
CA PRO A 8 -1.78 6.97 14.01
C PRO A 8 -2.39 5.82 13.25
N THR A 9 -3.38 6.14 12.43
CA THR A 9 -3.95 5.15 11.53
C THR A 9 -3.26 5.16 10.19
N GLU A 10 -2.22 5.97 10.06
CA GLU A 10 -1.57 6.19 8.78
C GLU A 10 -0.08 6.34 8.98
N VAL A 11 0.70 5.66 8.18
CA VAL A 11 2.16 5.78 8.19
C VAL A 11 2.59 6.21 6.81
N CYS A 12 3.39 7.26 6.74
CA CYS A 12 3.85 7.80 5.48
C CYS A 12 5.36 7.72 5.43
N ARG A 13 5.90 7.23 4.32
CA ARG A 13 7.32 7.12 4.12
C ARG A 13 7.67 7.61 2.75
N GLU A 14 8.92 8.04 2.60
CA GLU A 14 9.39 8.59 1.36
C GLU A 14 10.75 7.99 1.05
N VAL A 15 10.94 7.58 -0.20
CA VAL A 15 12.20 6.97 -0.59
C VAL A 15 12.52 7.42 -2.01
N GLU A 16 13.83 7.57 -2.30
CA GLU A 16 14.29 7.87 -3.65
C GLU A 16 14.88 6.62 -4.26
N VAL A 17 14.53 6.38 -5.51
CA VAL A 17 14.95 5.20 -6.24
C VAL A 17 15.63 5.63 -7.52
N GLN A 18 16.72 4.97 -7.88
CA GLN A 18 17.42 5.29 -9.12
C GLN A 18 16.83 4.52 -10.27
N ALA A 19 15.64 4.92 -10.65
CA ALA A 19 14.91 4.31 -11.75
C ALA A 19 13.88 5.33 -12.21
N SER A 20 13.39 5.18 -13.42
CA SER A 20 12.38 6.10 -13.94
C SER A 20 11.04 5.84 -13.28
N PRO A 21 10.14 6.83 -13.29
CA PRO A 21 8.79 6.60 -12.76
C PRO A 21 8.09 5.40 -13.41
N GLU A 22 8.28 5.22 -14.70
CA GLU A 22 7.68 4.08 -15.40
C GLU A 22 8.21 2.77 -14.90
N GLU A 23 9.52 2.70 -14.67
CA GLU A 23 10.12 1.48 -14.15
C GLU A 23 9.65 1.19 -12.74
N VAL A 24 9.54 2.23 -11.92
CA VAL A 24 9.06 2.06 -10.57
C VAL A 24 7.61 1.58 -10.58
N PHE A 25 6.78 2.20 -11.41
CA PHE A 25 5.39 1.81 -11.48
C PHE A 25 5.24 0.35 -11.90
N GLU A 26 6.01 -0.05 -12.91
CA GLU A 26 5.93 -1.42 -13.36
C GLU A 26 6.37 -2.41 -12.29
N ALA A 27 7.41 -2.06 -11.53
CA ALA A 27 7.87 -2.92 -10.46
C ALA A 27 6.83 -3.09 -9.36
N LEU A 28 5.94 -2.11 -9.21
CA LEU A 28 4.91 -2.17 -8.19
C LEU A 28 3.65 -2.86 -8.67
N VAL A 29 3.27 -2.61 -9.92
CA VAL A 29 1.95 -3.03 -10.40
C VAL A 29 1.94 -4.46 -10.91
N THR A 30 3.08 -5.01 -11.31
CA THR A 30 3.12 -6.38 -11.82
C THR A 30 3.55 -7.34 -10.74
N GLU A 31 3.00 -8.54 -10.79
CA GLU A 31 3.38 -9.59 -9.85
C GLU A 31 4.86 -9.92 -10.00
N GLU A 32 5.32 -10.00 -11.24
CA GLU A 32 6.70 -10.31 -11.51
C GLU A 32 7.64 -9.25 -10.93
N GLY A 33 7.25 -7.98 -11.07
CA GLY A 33 8.04 -6.90 -10.52
C GLY A 33 8.11 -6.96 -9.01
N ARG A 34 6.96 -7.23 -8.38
CA ARG A 34 6.92 -7.32 -6.93
C ARG A 34 7.76 -8.46 -6.39
N GLU A 35 7.84 -9.56 -7.11
CA GLU A 35 8.63 -10.70 -6.66
C GLU A 35 10.10 -10.36 -6.52
N ARG A 36 10.58 -9.37 -7.24
CA ARG A 36 11.98 -9.02 -7.21
C ARG A 36 12.38 -8.19 -6.00
N TRP A 37 11.43 -7.46 -5.42
CA TRP A 37 11.80 -6.54 -4.36
C TRP A 37 11.01 -6.71 -3.08
N LEU A 38 9.87 -7.38 -3.14
CA LEU A 38 8.99 -7.49 -1.98
C LEU A 38 9.30 -8.76 -1.21
N ASP A 39 9.61 -8.61 0.05
CA ASP A 39 10.02 -9.72 0.90
C ASP A 39 8.90 -10.32 1.70
N GLU A 40 7.69 -10.26 1.20
CA GLU A 40 6.54 -10.81 1.92
C GLU A 40 5.66 -11.57 0.96
N PRO A 41 6.14 -12.72 0.51
CA PRO A 41 5.40 -13.46 -0.52
C PRO A 41 4.06 -13.99 -0.06
N GLU A 42 3.85 -14.11 1.26
CA GLU A 42 2.56 -14.60 1.75
C GLU A 42 1.48 -13.53 1.77
N ARG A 43 1.82 -12.28 1.49
CA ARG A 43 0.84 -11.22 1.44
C ARG A 43 0.04 -11.30 0.15
N GLU A 44 -1.27 -11.21 0.28
CA GLU A 44 -2.14 -11.12 -0.89
C GLU A 44 -2.36 -9.65 -1.20
N ILE A 45 -2.21 -9.31 -2.46
CA ILE A 45 -2.27 -7.93 -2.91
C ILE A 45 -3.40 -7.79 -3.92
N HIS A 46 -4.28 -6.82 -3.66
CA HIS A 46 -5.40 -6.51 -4.55
C HIS A 46 -5.29 -5.05 -4.95
N ILE A 47 -5.07 -4.82 -6.23
CA ILE A 47 -4.91 -3.46 -6.72
C ILE A 47 -6.27 -2.78 -6.76
N GLU A 48 -6.37 -1.66 -6.08
CA GLU A 48 -7.59 -0.89 -6.02
C GLU A 48 -7.68 0.08 -7.19
N SER A 49 -6.59 0.79 -7.47
CA SER A 49 -6.59 1.77 -8.54
C SER A 49 -5.16 1.95 -9.03
N ALA A 50 -5.04 2.37 -10.28
CA ALA A 50 -3.73 2.58 -10.89
C ALA A 50 -3.83 3.70 -11.89
N ASP A 51 -2.99 4.72 -11.72
CA ASP A 51 -2.84 5.83 -12.65
C ASP A 51 -1.39 5.90 -13.08
N PRO A 52 -1.01 5.14 -14.11
CA PRO A 52 0.39 5.08 -14.49
C PRO A 52 0.90 6.41 -15.02
N PRO A 53 2.12 6.78 -14.70
CA PRO A 53 3.00 6.13 -13.75
C PRO A 53 2.98 6.80 -12.39
N GLU A 54 1.96 7.57 -12.07
CA GLU A 54 1.97 8.52 -10.98
C GLU A 54 1.41 7.99 -9.68
N ARG A 55 0.43 7.10 -9.74
CA ARG A 55 -0.23 6.65 -8.54
C ARG A 55 -0.65 5.19 -8.65
N LEU A 56 -0.61 4.53 -7.50
CA LEU A 56 -1.06 3.16 -7.38
C LEU A 56 -1.56 2.96 -5.97
N ALA A 57 -2.67 2.28 -5.82
CA ALA A 57 -3.17 1.94 -4.49
C ALA A 57 -3.56 0.48 -4.48
N TRP A 58 -3.20 -0.21 -3.41
CA TRP A 58 -3.59 -1.59 -3.26
C TRP A 58 -3.97 -1.89 -1.82
N TRP A 59 -4.64 -3.01 -1.65
CA TRP A 59 -4.90 -3.59 -0.33
C TRP A 59 -4.08 -4.85 -0.22
N TRP A 60 -3.49 -5.09 0.93
CA TRP A 60 -2.80 -6.34 1.12
C TRP A 60 -3.06 -6.86 2.53
N SER A 61 -2.95 -8.20 2.66
CA SER A 61 -3.22 -8.87 3.91
C SER A 61 -2.53 -10.22 3.93
N SER A 62 -2.47 -10.81 5.10
CA SER A 62 -1.99 -12.18 5.25
C SER A 62 -2.76 -12.79 6.41
N GLU A 63 -2.47 -14.05 6.69
CA GLU A 63 -3.15 -14.70 7.80
C GLU A 63 -2.85 -14.02 9.12
N GLU A 64 -1.67 -13.42 9.21
CA GLU A 64 -1.25 -12.81 10.47
C GLU A 64 -1.45 -11.31 10.50
N HIS A 65 -1.79 -10.72 9.37
CA HIS A 65 -1.89 -9.27 9.28
C HIS A 65 -3.20 -8.88 8.65
N PRO A 66 -3.99 -8.06 9.33
CA PRO A 66 -5.25 -7.60 8.72
C PRO A 66 -4.97 -6.71 7.53
N ALA A 67 -5.97 -6.53 6.71
CA ALA A 67 -5.84 -5.76 5.50
C ALA A 67 -5.54 -4.31 5.80
N THR A 68 -4.55 -3.76 5.09
CA THR A 68 -4.27 -2.33 5.12
C THR A 68 -4.22 -1.83 3.70
N ARG A 69 -4.44 -0.55 3.54
CA ARG A 69 -4.40 0.09 2.24
C ARG A 69 -3.07 0.80 2.08
N VAL A 70 -2.43 0.58 0.94
CA VAL A 70 -1.14 1.19 0.65
C VAL A 70 -1.29 2.02 -0.61
N GLU A 71 -0.93 3.28 -0.52
CA GLU A 71 -0.95 4.16 -1.66
C GLU A 71 0.46 4.60 -1.99
N PHE A 72 0.79 4.54 -3.28
CA PHE A 72 2.09 4.96 -3.77
C PHE A 72 1.90 6.17 -4.67
N ARG A 73 2.67 7.22 -4.41
CA ARG A 73 2.74 8.37 -5.28
C ARG A 73 4.15 8.41 -5.84
N ILE A 74 4.23 8.50 -7.16
CA ILE A 74 5.49 8.34 -7.87
C ILE A 74 5.78 9.65 -8.58
N VAL A 75 6.87 10.30 -8.18
CA VAL A 75 7.19 11.63 -8.65
C VAL A 75 8.61 11.64 -9.19
N ALA A 76 8.79 12.18 -10.37
CA ALA A 76 10.14 12.31 -10.94
C ALA A 76 11.00 13.18 -10.02
N ALA A 77 12.24 12.80 -9.85
CA ALA A 77 13.19 13.50 -9.02
C ALA A 77 14.46 13.72 -9.85
N PRO A 78 15.36 14.62 -9.41
CA PRO A 78 16.54 14.93 -10.21
C PRO A 78 17.39 13.74 -10.58
N ARG A 79 17.45 12.72 -9.71
CA ARG A 79 18.30 11.57 -9.96
C ARG A 79 17.52 10.28 -10.05
N GLY A 80 16.23 10.35 -10.31
CA GLY A 80 15.45 9.16 -10.42
C GLY A 80 14.02 9.42 -10.07
N THR A 81 13.51 8.76 -9.05
CA THR A 81 12.10 8.84 -8.71
C THR A 81 11.95 8.89 -7.21
N ARG A 82 11.05 9.74 -6.75
CA ARG A 82 10.65 9.78 -5.36
C ARG A 82 9.35 9.03 -5.22
N VAL A 83 9.30 8.10 -4.29
CA VAL A 83 8.12 7.32 -4.03
C VAL A 83 7.62 7.64 -2.64
N VAL A 84 6.40 8.12 -2.55
CA VAL A 84 5.76 8.41 -1.26
C VAL A 84 4.78 7.30 -1.00
N VAL A 85 5.01 6.56 0.06
CA VAL A 85 4.22 5.39 0.42
C VAL A 85 3.41 5.71 1.66
N THR A 86 2.10 5.57 1.55
CA THR A 86 1.21 5.81 2.67
C THR A 86 0.43 4.54 2.94
N GLU A 87 0.60 4.00 4.13
CA GLU A 87 -0.14 2.83 4.55
C GLU A 87 -1.13 3.23 5.62
N SER A 88 -2.38 2.84 5.44
CA SER A 88 -3.43 3.23 6.37
C SER A 88 -4.24 2.02 6.78
N VAL A 89 -4.70 2.08 8.03
CA VAL A 89 -5.55 1.05 8.61
C VAL A 89 -6.98 1.52 8.46
N PRO A 90 -7.89 0.66 7.99
CA PRO A 90 -9.28 1.08 7.86
C PRO A 90 -9.82 1.53 9.21
N SER A 91 -10.57 2.62 9.19
CA SER A 91 -11.15 3.15 10.41
C SER A 91 -12.62 2.78 10.50
N PHE A 92 -12.91 1.50 10.37
CA PHE A 92 -14.25 0.97 10.55
C PHE A 92 -14.46 0.56 11.98
N PRO A 93 -15.68 0.60 12.47
CA PRO A 93 -15.96 -0.08 13.71
C PRO A 93 -15.68 -1.58 13.55
N LEU A 94 -15.13 -2.18 14.59
CA LEU A 94 -14.79 -3.60 14.52
C LEU A 94 -15.94 -4.50 14.11
N PRO A 95 -17.16 -4.30 14.62
CA PRO A 95 -18.24 -5.17 14.18
C PRO A 95 -18.51 -5.09 12.70
N ALA A 96 -18.42 -3.90 12.11
CA ALA A 96 -18.64 -3.75 10.68
C ALA A 96 -17.54 -4.43 9.90
N LEU A 97 -16.29 -4.30 10.37
CA LEU A 97 -15.16 -4.91 9.72
C LEU A 97 -15.26 -6.42 9.77
N ALA A 98 -15.63 -6.95 10.92
CA ALA A 98 -15.76 -8.39 11.06
C ALA A 98 -16.86 -8.93 10.14
N ALA A 99 -17.96 -8.21 10.03
CA ALA A 99 -19.03 -8.63 9.14
C ALA A 99 -18.57 -8.64 7.69
N SER A 100 -17.81 -7.64 7.30
CA SER A 100 -17.27 -7.57 5.93
C SER A 100 -16.38 -8.76 5.64
N PHE A 101 -15.51 -9.10 6.58
CA PHE A 101 -14.62 -10.22 6.39
C PHE A 101 -15.37 -11.53 6.31
N GLN A 102 -16.41 -11.68 7.08
CA GLN A 102 -17.22 -12.89 7.03
C GLN A 102 -17.89 -13.04 5.68
N LEU A 103 -18.37 -11.95 5.13
CA LEU A 103 -18.98 -12.00 3.82
C LEU A 103 -17.96 -12.40 2.76
N VAL A 104 -16.76 -11.88 2.86
CA VAL A 104 -15.72 -12.22 1.91
C VAL A 104 -15.30 -13.67 2.07
N ALA A 105 -15.21 -14.14 3.30
CA ALA A 105 -14.79 -15.50 3.55
C ALA A 105 -15.84 -16.52 3.14
N ALA A 106 -17.09 -16.11 3.14
CA ALA A 106 -18.14 -17.02 2.75
C ALA A 106 -18.15 -17.18 1.24
#